data_d98dc9c0b8d9791c60d774f41b33f3a0
#
_entry.id   d98dc9c0b8d9791c60d774f41b33f3a0
#
_cell.length_a   1.000
_cell.length_b   1.000
_cell.length_c   1.000
_cell.angle_alpha   90.00
_cell.angle_beta   90.00
_cell.angle_gamma   90.00
#
_symmetry.space_group_name_H-M   'P 1'
#
loop_
_entity.id
_entity.type
_entity.pdbx_description
1 polymer ?
#
loop_
_entity_poly.entity_id
_entity_poly.type
_entity_poly.pdbx_seq_one_letter_code
_entity_poly.pdbx_strand_id
1 'polypeptide(L)'
;MTKKDKRTICLLGLLSIALVFILTSNVFGNTIDWYSQHVVIADALRHAIRSEGTLFPTYMKQLMGGGNIYHFSYYGYLRPDILIGALLIHVNMQTIIIAYSVLMLTLSVICCYIFLRQHTDNENICIFVSLLVLLSSIFFHSHKQIMFVNYMPYLFLALISIEKKNFAAFTLCGSMIVLHSYFYCIGCFIVCFIYLLYRYPAEWKKLFISYILIVLLTAILTIPTLYIILMNGKS
;
A
#
# COMPACT_ATOMS: atom_id res chain seq x y z
N MET A 1 7.32 10.45 22.07
CA MET A 1 5.88 10.14 22.28
C MET A 1 5.60 10.04 23.78
N THR A 2 4.63 10.79 24.24
CA THR A 2 4.17 10.82 25.64
C THR A 2 3.20 9.64 25.92
N LYS A 3 2.88 9.40 27.21
CA LYS A 3 1.84 8.42 27.60
C LYS A 3 0.47 8.82 27.02
N LYS A 4 0.21 10.13 26.89
CA LYS A 4 -1.00 10.69 26.29
C LYS A 4 -1.07 10.31 24.79
N ASP A 5 0.02 10.53 24.03
CA ASP A 5 0.06 10.16 22.60
C ASP A 5 -0.26 8.67 22.35
N LYS A 6 0.26 7.78 23.22
CA LYS A 6 -0.03 6.34 23.10
C LYS A 6 -1.52 6.03 23.26
N ARG A 7 -2.20 6.71 24.22
CA ARG A 7 -3.64 6.56 24.43
C ARG A 7 -4.43 7.08 23.22
N THR A 8 -4.04 8.25 22.69
CA THR A 8 -4.67 8.86 21.51
C THR A 8 -4.52 7.95 20.28
N ILE A 9 -3.36 7.34 20.06
CA ILE A 9 -3.13 6.38 18.98
C ILE A 9 -4.06 5.16 19.10
N CYS A 10 -4.21 4.61 20.30
CA CYS A 10 -5.11 3.49 20.53
C CYS A 10 -6.57 3.87 20.21
N LEU A 11 -7.02 5.04 20.68
CA LEU A 11 -8.36 5.54 20.41
C LEU A 11 -8.59 5.82 18.92
N LEU A 12 -7.62 6.44 18.23
CA LEU A 12 -7.67 6.67 16.79
C LEU A 12 -7.76 5.35 16.02
N GLY A 13 -7.00 4.33 16.44
CA GLY A 13 -7.05 3.00 15.83
C GLY A 13 -8.46 2.38 15.94
N LEU A 14 -9.03 2.35 17.13
CA LEU A 14 -10.37 1.80 17.37
C LEU A 14 -11.44 2.61 16.62
N LEU A 15 -11.37 3.94 16.66
CA LEU A 15 -12.30 4.81 15.96
C LEU A 15 -12.20 4.63 14.44
N SER A 16 -11.00 4.48 13.90
CA SER A 16 -10.80 4.26 12.46
C SER A 16 -11.45 2.97 11.99
N ILE A 17 -11.27 1.87 12.72
CA ILE A 17 -11.90 0.58 12.41
C ILE A 17 -13.44 0.75 12.44
N ALA A 18 -13.98 1.33 13.49
CA ALA A 18 -15.42 1.53 13.62
C ALA A 18 -15.98 2.40 12.48
N LEU A 19 -15.31 3.52 12.15
CA LEU A 19 -15.73 4.40 11.07
C LEU A 19 -15.68 3.72 9.70
N VAL A 20 -14.67 2.91 9.41
CA VAL A 20 -14.61 2.17 8.13
C VAL A 20 -15.86 1.30 7.99
N PHE A 21 -16.21 0.50 8.99
CA PHE A 21 -17.39 -0.38 8.91
C PHE A 21 -18.71 0.39 8.87
N ILE A 22 -18.84 1.48 9.63
CA ILE A 22 -20.03 2.33 9.60
C ILE A 22 -20.22 2.98 8.22
N LEU A 23 -19.17 3.61 7.68
CA LEU A 23 -19.25 4.36 6.43
C LEU A 23 -19.41 3.47 5.21
N THR A 24 -18.83 2.28 5.23
CA THR A 24 -18.99 1.31 4.14
C THR A 24 -20.26 0.46 4.25
N SER A 25 -20.99 0.55 5.37
CA SER A 25 -22.14 -0.32 5.67
C SER A 25 -21.81 -1.81 5.49
N ASN A 26 -20.56 -2.20 5.77
CA ASN A 26 -20.00 -3.53 5.55
C ASN A 26 -19.99 -3.99 4.07
N VAL A 27 -20.18 -3.08 3.12
CA VAL A 27 -20.18 -3.40 1.69
C VAL A 27 -18.81 -3.03 1.11
N PHE A 28 -18.07 -4.05 0.67
CA PHE A 28 -16.77 -3.89 0.02
C PHE A 28 -16.82 -4.48 -1.40
N GLY A 29 -16.04 -3.87 -2.28
CA GLY A 29 -15.97 -4.27 -3.67
C GLY A 29 -17.09 -3.69 -4.53
N ASN A 30 -17.01 -3.95 -5.82
CA ASN A 30 -17.99 -3.56 -6.82
C ASN A 30 -18.37 -4.76 -7.70
N THR A 31 -19.43 -4.62 -8.50
CA THR A 31 -19.90 -5.71 -9.36
C THR A 31 -19.02 -5.97 -10.58
N ILE A 32 -18.19 -5.01 -10.99
CA ILE A 32 -17.40 -5.10 -12.21
C ILE A 32 -16.00 -5.66 -11.92
N ASP A 33 -15.17 -4.91 -11.19
CA ASP A 33 -13.75 -5.24 -11.06
C ASP A 33 -13.42 -6.12 -9.86
N TRP A 34 -14.23 -6.03 -8.78
CA TRP A 34 -13.92 -6.73 -7.53
C TRP A 34 -13.92 -8.25 -7.70
N TYR A 35 -15.04 -8.79 -8.19
CA TYR A 35 -15.20 -10.23 -8.35
C TYR A 35 -14.63 -10.77 -9.67
N SER A 36 -14.47 -9.93 -10.71
CA SER A 36 -13.92 -10.37 -11.99
C SER A 36 -12.40 -10.29 -12.05
N GLN A 37 -11.78 -9.41 -11.26
CA GLN A 37 -10.36 -9.15 -11.35
C GLN A 37 -9.66 -9.20 -9.99
N HIS A 38 -9.98 -8.28 -9.06
CA HIS A 38 -9.14 -8.04 -7.89
C HIS A 38 -9.08 -9.23 -6.92
N VAL A 39 -10.22 -9.87 -6.63
CA VAL A 39 -10.27 -11.06 -5.77
C VAL A 39 -9.75 -12.28 -6.52
N VAL A 40 -10.19 -12.46 -7.77
CA VAL A 40 -9.88 -13.67 -8.57
C VAL A 40 -8.40 -13.74 -8.92
N ILE A 41 -7.79 -12.61 -9.33
CA ILE A 41 -6.35 -12.59 -9.65
C ILE A 41 -5.53 -12.81 -8.38
N ALA A 42 -5.88 -12.14 -7.27
CA ALA A 42 -5.20 -12.34 -5.99
C ALA A 42 -5.31 -13.79 -5.49
N ASP A 43 -6.49 -14.40 -5.65
CA ASP A 43 -6.72 -15.81 -5.30
C ASP A 43 -5.89 -16.76 -6.19
N ALA A 44 -5.86 -16.52 -7.48
CA ALA A 44 -5.04 -17.31 -8.42
C ALA A 44 -3.54 -17.17 -8.13
N LEU A 45 -3.07 -15.97 -7.78
CA LEU A 45 -1.67 -15.71 -7.41
C LEU A 45 -1.27 -16.49 -6.15
N ARG A 46 -2.08 -16.46 -5.07
CA ARG A 46 -1.78 -17.23 -3.86
C ARG A 46 -1.78 -18.74 -4.10
N HIS A 47 -2.68 -19.23 -4.96
CA HIS A 47 -2.72 -20.63 -5.36
C HIS A 47 -1.49 -21.03 -6.18
N ALA A 48 -1.01 -20.19 -7.10
CA ALA A 48 0.20 -20.42 -7.85
C ALA A 48 1.43 -20.48 -6.93
N ILE A 49 1.59 -19.54 -6.00
CA ILE A 49 2.65 -19.55 -4.98
C ILE A 49 2.61 -20.86 -4.19
N ARG A 50 1.43 -21.30 -3.77
CA ARG A 50 1.27 -22.50 -2.95
C ARG A 50 1.54 -23.77 -3.72
N SER A 51 1.06 -23.87 -4.96
CA SER A 51 1.19 -25.07 -5.78
C SER A 51 2.60 -25.30 -6.30
N GLU A 52 3.33 -24.23 -6.63
CA GLU A 52 4.71 -24.33 -7.10
C GLU A 52 5.73 -24.30 -5.94
N GLY A 53 5.31 -23.98 -4.70
CA GLY A 53 6.18 -23.93 -3.54
C GLY A 53 7.24 -22.83 -3.60
N THR A 54 7.02 -21.80 -4.42
CA THR A 54 7.94 -20.69 -4.61
C THR A 54 7.21 -19.34 -4.51
N LEU A 55 7.91 -18.30 -4.02
CA LEU A 55 7.40 -16.93 -4.04
C LEU A 55 7.36 -16.32 -5.46
N PHE A 56 7.99 -16.99 -6.42
CA PHE A 56 8.13 -16.54 -7.80
C PHE A 56 7.61 -17.61 -8.78
N PRO A 57 6.31 -17.97 -8.70
CA PRO A 57 5.73 -18.90 -9.67
C PRO A 57 5.76 -18.26 -11.05
N THR A 58 5.89 -19.10 -12.09
CA THR A 58 6.02 -18.63 -13.47
C THR A 58 4.73 -18.73 -14.25
N TYR A 59 3.83 -19.62 -13.83
CA TYR A 59 2.63 -19.97 -14.60
C TYR A 59 1.38 -20.02 -13.73
N MET A 60 0.31 -19.43 -14.21
CA MET A 60 -0.99 -19.39 -13.55
C MET A 60 -2.01 -20.20 -14.36
N LYS A 61 -2.37 -21.39 -13.85
CA LYS A 61 -3.27 -22.32 -14.53
C LYS A 61 -4.73 -21.88 -14.52
N GLN A 62 -5.12 -21.09 -13.51
CA GLN A 62 -6.51 -20.81 -13.16
C GLN A 62 -7.13 -19.62 -13.88
N LEU A 63 -6.34 -18.81 -14.58
CA LEU A 63 -6.84 -17.64 -15.29
C LEU A 63 -6.62 -17.79 -16.81
N MET A 64 -7.66 -17.46 -17.56
CA MET A 64 -7.65 -17.36 -19.04
C MET A 64 -7.07 -18.59 -19.77
N GLY A 65 -7.29 -19.79 -19.24
CA GLY A 65 -6.71 -21.02 -19.82
C GLY A 65 -5.24 -21.22 -19.52
N GLY A 66 -4.67 -20.43 -18.63
CA GLY A 66 -3.28 -20.44 -18.22
C GLY A 66 -2.46 -19.32 -18.89
N GLY A 67 -1.52 -18.77 -18.16
CA GLY A 67 -0.66 -17.69 -18.64
C GLY A 67 0.54 -17.46 -17.77
N ASN A 68 1.49 -16.68 -18.29
CA ASN A 68 2.63 -16.24 -17.53
C ASN A 68 2.17 -15.25 -16.43
N ILE A 69 2.53 -15.54 -15.19
CA ILE A 69 2.11 -14.77 -14.01
C ILE A 69 2.60 -13.31 -14.07
N TYR A 70 3.71 -13.05 -14.74
CA TYR A 70 4.26 -11.71 -14.88
C TYR A 70 3.37 -10.77 -15.70
N HIS A 71 2.44 -11.29 -16.51
CA HIS A 71 1.41 -10.48 -17.17
C HIS A 71 0.47 -9.80 -16.18
N PHE A 72 0.39 -10.29 -14.95
CA PHE A 72 -0.45 -9.76 -13.87
C PHE A 72 0.37 -9.08 -12.77
N SER A 73 1.66 -8.81 -12.99
CA SER A 73 2.54 -8.17 -11.99
C SER A 73 2.02 -6.82 -11.51
N TYR A 74 1.30 -6.08 -12.34
CA TYR A 74 0.70 -4.80 -11.99
C TYR A 74 -0.43 -4.91 -10.95
N TYR A 75 -0.99 -6.10 -10.71
CA TYR A 75 -1.93 -6.35 -9.62
C TYR A 75 -1.25 -6.55 -8.25
N GLY A 76 0.07 -6.38 -8.17
CA GLY A 76 0.79 -6.47 -6.91
C GLY A 76 1.16 -7.91 -6.55
N TYR A 77 1.88 -8.56 -7.42
CA TYR A 77 2.36 -9.94 -7.32
C TYR A 77 2.92 -10.35 -5.94
N LEU A 78 3.72 -9.47 -5.31
CA LEU A 78 4.29 -9.71 -3.98
C LEU A 78 3.58 -8.89 -2.87
N ARG A 79 2.34 -8.49 -3.08
CA ARG A 79 1.58 -7.79 -2.05
C ARG A 79 1.47 -8.65 -0.79
N PRO A 80 1.64 -8.06 0.41
CA PRO A 80 1.59 -8.80 1.66
C PRO A 80 0.28 -9.55 1.90
N ASP A 81 -0.86 -9.01 1.47
CA ASP A 81 -2.16 -9.71 1.57
C ASP A 81 -2.21 -11.00 0.74
N ILE A 82 -1.57 -11.02 -0.43
CA ILE A 82 -1.45 -12.24 -1.27
C ILE A 82 -0.54 -13.26 -0.60
N LEU A 83 0.60 -12.80 -0.04
CA LEU A 83 1.51 -13.68 0.69
C LEU A 83 0.85 -14.28 1.95
N ILE A 84 0.11 -13.46 2.72
CA ILE A 84 -0.72 -13.95 3.83
C ILE A 84 -1.76 -14.95 3.32
N GLY A 85 -2.39 -14.66 2.19
CA GLY A 85 -3.34 -15.57 1.53
C GLY A 85 -2.74 -16.91 1.16
N ALA A 86 -1.48 -16.95 0.69
CA ALA A 86 -0.78 -18.19 0.38
C ALA A 86 -0.49 -19.03 1.64
N LEU A 87 -0.28 -18.39 2.79
CA LEU A 87 -0.16 -19.07 4.08
C LEU A 87 -1.51 -19.55 4.61
N LEU A 88 -2.56 -18.73 4.47
CA LEU A 88 -3.90 -18.99 4.98
C LEU A 88 -4.85 -19.46 3.86
N ILE A 89 -4.48 -20.50 3.15
CA ILE A 89 -5.18 -20.96 1.94
C ILE A 89 -6.66 -21.33 2.17
N HIS A 90 -7.02 -21.72 3.38
CA HIS A 90 -8.40 -22.08 3.75
C HIS A 90 -9.30 -20.88 4.03
N VAL A 91 -8.71 -19.67 4.18
CA VAL A 91 -9.46 -18.43 4.37
C VAL A 91 -9.80 -17.83 3.02
N ASN A 92 -11.01 -17.34 2.85
CA ASN A 92 -11.42 -16.69 1.60
C ASN A 92 -10.52 -15.47 1.32
N MET A 93 -9.99 -15.36 0.09
CA MET A 93 -9.07 -14.30 -0.30
C MET A 93 -9.69 -12.90 -0.16
N GLN A 94 -10.99 -12.78 -0.45
CA GLN A 94 -11.74 -11.53 -0.22
C GLN A 94 -11.67 -11.07 1.24
N THR A 95 -11.86 -11.99 2.19
CA THR A 95 -11.77 -11.69 3.62
C THR A 95 -10.37 -11.20 4.00
N ILE A 96 -9.33 -11.82 3.44
CA ILE A 96 -7.95 -11.42 3.70
C ILE A 96 -7.69 -10.01 3.14
N ILE A 97 -8.13 -9.73 1.90
CA ILE A 97 -7.96 -8.40 1.29
C ILE A 97 -8.67 -7.34 2.13
N ILE A 98 -9.91 -7.58 2.55
CA ILE A 98 -10.69 -6.62 3.36
C ILE A 98 -10.00 -6.39 4.70
N ALA A 99 -9.69 -7.45 5.45
CA ALA A 99 -9.05 -7.36 6.76
C ALA A 99 -7.71 -6.62 6.69
N TYR A 100 -6.88 -6.97 5.71
CA TYR A 100 -5.61 -6.31 5.49
C TYR A 100 -5.78 -4.84 5.13
N SER A 101 -6.75 -4.49 4.27
CA SER A 101 -6.98 -3.11 3.87
C SER A 101 -7.55 -2.25 4.99
N VAL A 102 -8.43 -2.80 5.84
CA VAL A 102 -8.90 -2.10 7.05
C VAL A 102 -7.73 -1.83 7.99
N LEU A 103 -6.82 -2.79 8.16
CA LEU A 103 -5.60 -2.60 8.93
C LEU A 103 -4.73 -1.48 8.34
N MET A 104 -4.51 -1.46 7.01
CA MET A 104 -3.71 -0.44 6.34
C MET A 104 -4.33 0.95 6.44
N LEU A 105 -5.64 1.08 6.30
CA LEU A 105 -6.36 2.35 6.53
C LEU A 105 -6.18 2.85 7.97
N THR A 106 -6.33 1.96 8.94
CA THR A 106 -6.11 2.28 10.36
C THR A 106 -4.68 2.74 10.61
N LEU A 107 -3.70 2.03 10.06
CA LEU A 107 -2.29 2.41 10.15
C LEU A 107 -2.01 3.75 9.44
N SER A 108 -2.72 4.07 8.35
CA SER A 108 -2.59 5.36 7.68
C SER A 108 -2.95 6.51 8.60
N VAL A 109 -4.07 6.40 9.33
CA VAL A 109 -4.52 7.41 10.30
C VAL A 109 -3.49 7.57 11.43
N ILE A 110 -3.01 6.44 11.97
CA ILE A 110 -2.01 6.43 13.05
C ILE A 110 -0.69 7.06 12.57
N CYS A 111 -0.19 6.65 11.40
CA CYS A 111 1.06 7.18 10.86
C CYS A 111 0.95 8.67 10.50
N CYS A 112 -0.22 9.11 9.99
CA CYS A 112 -0.51 10.52 9.77
C CYS A 112 -0.45 11.31 11.09
N TYR A 113 -1.10 10.82 12.14
CA TYR A 113 -1.04 11.45 13.47
C TYR A 113 0.41 11.56 13.97
N ILE A 114 1.19 10.48 13.89
CA ILE A 114 2.59 10.47 14.32
C ILE A 114 3.43 11.46 13.50
N PHE A 115 3.19 11.57 12.20
CA PHE A 115 3.85 12.54 11.34
C PHE A 115 3.52 13.97 11.75
N LEU A 116 2.25 14.29 11.94
CA LEU A 116 1.80 15.63 12.33
C LEU A 116 2.32 16.04 13.72
N ARG A 117 2.40 15.10 14.68
CA ARG A 117 2.96 15.36 16.02
C ARG A 117 4.44 15.73 15.99
N GLN A 118 5.15 15.52 14.88
CA GLN A 118 6.53 16.02 14.72
C GLN A 118 6.58 17.52 14.32
N HIS A 119 5.45 18.07 13.88
CA HIS A 119 5.37 19.43 13.34
C HIS A 119 4.53 20.39 14.21
N THR A 120 3.67 19.87 15.06
CA THR A 120 2.82 20.70 15.94
C THR A 120 2.52 19.99 17.26
N ASP A 121 2.47 20.79 18.32
CA ASP A 121 2.06 20.34 19.65
C ASP A 121 0.55 20.32 19.84
N ASN A 122 -0.21 20.92 18.92
CA ASN A 122 -1.67 20.91 19.00
C ASN A 122 -2.25 19.55 18.63
N GLU A 123 -2.53 18.75 19.67
CA GLU A 123 -3.07 17.39 19.53
C GLU A 123 -4.41 17.35 18.77
N ASN A 124 -5.29 18.33 19.02
CA ASN A 124 -6.61 18.35 18.38
C ASN A 124 -6.51 18.53 16.87
N ILE A 125 -5.59 19.36 16.39
CA ILE A 125 -5.31 19.51 14.96
C ILE A 125 -4.80 18.19 14.40
N CYS A 126 -3.86 17.52 15.09
CA CYS A 126 -3.32 16.25 14.64
C CYS A 126 -4.42 15.17 14.54
N ILE A 127 -5.30 15.06 15.53
CA ILE A 127 -6.43 14.14 15.53
C ILE A 127 -7.37 14.47 14.36
N PHE A 128 -7.80 15.73 14.25
CA PHE A 128 -8.75 16.14 13.22
C PHE A 128 -8.23 15.88 11.81
N VAL A 129 -6.99 16.29 11.51
CA VAL A 129 -6.39 16.07 10.19
C VAL A 129 -6.21 14.58 9.90
N SER A 130 -5.82 13.76 10.89
CA SER A 130 -5.70 12.32 10.72
C SER A 130 -7.04 11.66 10.41
N LEU A 131 -8.13 12.10 11.02
CA LEU A 131 -9.48 11.63 10.70
C LEU A 131 -9.94 12.15 9.33
N LEU A 132 -9.57 13.37 8.93
CA LEU A 132 -9.84 13.85 7.57
C LEU A 132 -9.17 12.99 6.50
N VAL A 133 -7.97 12.44 6.76
CA VAL A 133 -7.33 11.47 5.86
C VAL A 133 -8.21 10.26 5.66
N LEU A 134 -8.82 9.71 6.72
CA LEU A 134 -9.76 8.60 6.61
C LEU A 134 -11.04 8.99 5.84
N LEU A 135 -11.54 10.19 6.09
CA LEU A 135 -12.78 10.69 5.49
C LEU A 135 -12.57 11.33 4.11
N SER A 136 -11.33 11.37 3.63
CA SER A 136 -11.03 11.97 2.33
C SER A 136 -11.70 11.22 1.17
N SER A 137 -11.98 11.95 0.09
CA SER A 137 -12.65 11.39 -1.09
C SER A 137 -11.92 10.16 -1.66
N ILE A 138 -10.60 10.09 -1.53
CA ILE A 138 -9.82 8.95 -1.99
C ILE A 138 -10.22 7.66 -1.27
N PHE A 139 -10.46 7.73 0.05
CA PHE A 139 -10.91 6.58 0.83
C PHE A 139 -12.38 6.26 0.54
N PHE A 140 -13.24 7.26 0.40
CA PHE A 140 -14.64 7.07 0.02
C PHE A 140 -14.79 6.42 -1.36
N HIS A 141 -14.05 6.90 -2.36
CA HIS A 141 -14.05 6.28 -3.68
C HIS A 141 -13.48 4.87 -3.69
N SER A 142 -12.50 4.61 -2.84
CA SER A 142 -11.79 3.33 -2.77
C SER A 142 -12.42 2.34 -1.79
N HIS A 143 -13.51 2.68 -1.07
CA HIS A 143 -14.09 1.74 -0.11
C HIS A 143 -14.57 0.45 -0.77
N LYS A 144 -15.00 0.50 -2.02
CA LYS A 144 -15.39 -0.68 -2.81
C LYS A 144 -14.20 -1.47 -3.33
N GLN A 145 -13.07 -0.79 -3.55
CA GLN A 145 -11.78 -1.38 -3.96
C GLN A 145 -10.70 -0.93 -2.97
N ILE A 146 -10.96 -1.20 -1.70
CA ILE A 146 -10.23 -0.67 -0.54
C ILE A 146 -8.72 -0.94 -0.59
N MET A 147 -8.27 -1.99 -1.30
CA MET A 147 -6.85 -2.32 -1.43
C MET A 147 -6.04 -1.24 -2.17
N PHE A 148 -6.67 -0.36 -2.93
CA PHE A 148 -5.94 0.69 -3.66
C PHE A 148 -5.28 1.73 -2.76
N VAL A 149 -5.71 1.85 -1.51
CA VAL A 149 -5.13 2.78 -0.54
C VAL A 149 -4.13 2.13 0.43
N ASN A 150 -3.81 0.85 0.25
CA ASN A 150 -2.92 0.10 1.13
C ASN A 150 -1.47 0.63 1.17
N TYR A 151 -1.06 1.48 0.22
CA TYR A 151 0.25 2.13 0.22
C TYR A 151 0.35 3.32 1.20
N MET A 152 -0.78 3.91 1.63
CA MET A 152 -0.81 5.17 2.40
C MET A 152 -0.01 5.14 3.71
N PRO A 153 -0.05 4.10 4.56
CA PRO A 153 0.75 4.09 5.78
C PRO A 153 2.25 4.17 5.47
N TYR A 154 2.69 3.53 4.39
CA TYR A 154 4.10 3.57 3.98
C TYR A 154 4.51 4.95 3.44
N LEU A 155 3.59 5.70 2.82
CA LEU A 155 3.85 7.10 2.46
C LEU A 155 4.13 7.96 3.71
N PHE A 156 3.29 7.87 4.74
CA PHE A 156 3.54 8.61 5.99
C PHE A 156 4.83 8.15 6.68
N LEU A 157 5.12 6.86 6.69
CA LEU A 157 6.38 6.33 7.23
C LEU A 157 7.60 6.80 6.42
N ALA A 158 7.47 6.94 5.10
CA ALA A 158 8.51 7.50 4.25
C ALA A 158 8.77 8.97 4.59
N LEU A 159 7.71 9.78 4.78
CA LEU A 159 7.84 11.18 5.21
C LEU A 159 8.49 11.28 6.61
N ILE A 160 8.09 10.43 7.56
CA ILE A 160 8.72 10.34 8.89
C ILE A 160 10.20 9.94 8.78
N SER A 161 10.54 9.07 7.83
CA SER A 161 11.92 8.65 7.59
C SER A 161 12.78 9.78 7.02
N ILE A 162 12.20 10.64 6.18
CA ILE A 162 12.84 11.87 5.69
C ILE A 162 13.11 12.82 6.86
N GLU A 163 12.14 13.06 7.75
CA GLU A 163 12.34 13.90 8.94
C GLU A 163 13.48 13.40 9.83
N LYS A 164 13.61 12.09 9.97
CA LYS A 164 14.69 11.46 10.74
C LYS A 164 15.98 11.30 9.95
N LYS A 165 16.04 11.73 8.68
CA LYS A 165 17.15 11.50 7.74
C LYS A 165 17.58 10.03 7.65
N ASN A 166 16.64 9.11 7.88
CA ASN A 166 16.85 7.66 7.80
C ASN A 166 16.49 7.15 6.41
N PHE A 167 17.45 7.24 5.48
CA PHE A 167 17.23 6.86 4.08
C PHE A 167 17.13 5.35 3.87
N ALA A 168 17.63 4.52 4.77
CA ALA A 168 17.41 3.07 4.73
C ALA A 168 15.93 2.74 5.01
N ALA A 169 15.34 3.32 6.06
CA ALA A 169 13.93 3.17 6.34
C ALA A 169 13.05 3.76 5.22
N PHE A 170 13.46 4.91 4.63
CA PHE A 170 12.82 5.47 3.45
C PHE A 170 12.81 4.49 2.28
N THR A 171 13.94 3.84 1.98
CA THR A 171 14.05 2.85 0.91
C THR A 171 13.11 1.67 1.14
N LEU A 172 13.04 1.14 2.35
CA LEU A 172 12.10 0.06 2.68
C LEU A 172 10.63 0.49 2.52
N CYS A 173 10.27 1.66 3.04
CA CYS A 173 8.91 2.19 2.88
C CYS A 173 8.57 2.43 1.41
N GLY A 174 9.49 3.00 0.62
CA GLY A 174 9.32 3.21 -0.81
C GLY A 174 9.13 1.91 -1.57
N SER A 175 9.89 0.86 -1.25
CA SER A 175 9.71 -0.46 -1.84
C SER A 175 8.32 -1.03 -1.53
N MET A 176 7.84 -0.87 -0.28
CA MET A 176 6.48 -1.28 0.09
C MET A 176 5.41 -0.48 -0.65
N ILE A 177 5.61 0.81 -0.92
CA ILE A 177 4.69 1.60 -1.75
C ILE A 177 4.59 0.98 -3.15
N VAL A 178 5.72 0.67 -3.79
CA VAL A 178 5.75 0.05 -5.13
C VAL A 178 5.05 -1.31 -5.14
N LEU A 179 5.33 -2.17 -4.14
CA LEU A 179 4.71 -3.50 -4.02
C LEU A 179 3.19 -3.43 -3.84
N HIS A 180 2.65 -2.38 -3.20
CA HIS A 180 1.20 -2.21 -3.03
C HIS A 180 0.54 -1.55 -4.24
N SER A 181 1.22 -0.60 -4.88
CA SER A 181 0.66 0.11 -6.01
C SER A 181 1.74 0.76 -6.87
N TYR A 182 2.09 0.09 -7.97
CA TYR A 182 3.01 0.67 -8.95
C TYR A 182 2.47 1.97 -9.56
N PHE A 183 1.13 2.12 -9.65
CA PHE A 183 0.49 3.30 -10.24
C PHE A 183 0.63 4.53 -9.35
N TYR A 184 0.31 4.40 -8.05
CA TYR A 184 0.37 5.53 -7.11
C TYR A 184 1.78 5.82 -6.59
N CYS A 185 2.76 4.91 -6.80
CA CYS A 185 4.12 5.12 -6.31
C CYS A 185 4.78 6.36 -6.90
N ILE A 186 4.48 6.70 -8.17
CA ILE A 186 5.03 7.88 -8.84
C ILE A 186 4.63 9.16 -8.09
N GLY A 187 3.32 9.31 -7.80
CA GLY A 187 2.82 10.45 -7.03
C GLY A 187 3.44 10.52 -5.62
N CYS A 188 3.56 9.38 -4.95
CA CYS A 188 4.21 9.30 -3.63
C CYS A 188 5.67 9.77 -3.69
N PHE A 189 6.42 9.35 -4.71
CA PHE A 189 7.83 9.75 -4.85
C PHE A 189 8.00 11.23 -5.19
N ILE A 190 7.11 11.80 -5.99
CA ILE A 190 7.07 13.25 -6.25
C ILE A 190 6.81 14.00 -4.94
N VAL A 191 5.82 13.59 -4.14
CA VAL A 191 5.53 14.21 -2.84
C VAL A 191 6.73 14.13 -1.90
N CYS A 192 7.36 12.96 -1.79
CA CYS A 192 8.55 12.77 -0.95
C CYS A 192 9.73 13.63 -1.44
N PHE A 193 9.91 13.77 -2.75
CA PHE A 193 10.97 14.62 -3.32
C PHE A 193 10.75 16.10 -3.00
N ILE A 194 9.54 16.61 -3.25
CA ILE A 194 9.18 18.00 -2.94
C ILE A 194 9.33 18.27 -1.44
N TYR A 195 8.86 17.35 -0.60
CA TYR A 195 8.97 17.46 0.84
C TYR A 195 10.43 17.52 1.31
N LEU A 196 11.30 16.65 0.78
CA LEU A 196 12.73 16.67 1.12
C LEU A 196 13.41 17.97 0.67
N LEU A 197 13.12 18.45 -0.55
CA LEU A 197 13.70 19.72 -1.05
C LEU A 197 13.27 20.91 -0.18
N TYR A 198 12.04 20.90 0.31
CA TYR A 198 11.54 21.92 1.21
C TYR A 198 12.23 21.89 2.59
N ARG A 199 12.42 20.69 3.15
CA ARG A 199 12.94 20.49 4.51
C ARG A 199 14.46 20.38 4.58
N TYR A 200 15.06 19.64 3.66
CA TYR A 200 16.48 19.25 3.69
C TYR A 200 17.10 19.24 2.30
N PRO A 201 17.19 20.39 1.59
CA PRO A 201 17.64 20.44 0.20
C PRO A 201 19.04 19.85 -0.02
N ALA A 202 19.93 19.90 0.98
CA ALA A 202 21.27 19.32 0.87
C ALA A 202 21.29 17.78 0.77
N GLU A 203 20.19 17.09 1.18
CA GLU A 203 20.14 15.63 1.24
C GLU A 203 19.60 14.98 -0.07
N TRP A 204 19.37 15.75 -1.13
CA TRP A 204 18.74 15.25 -2.36
C TRP A 204 19.47 14.07 -3.00
N LYS A 205 20.82 14.02 -2.89
CA LYS A 205 21.63 12.91 -3.42
C LYS A 205 21.31 11.58 -2.73
N LYS A 206 21.11 11.60 -1.41
CA LYS A 206 20.78 10.39 -0.64
C LYS A 206 19.38 9.89 -1.02
N LEU A 207 18.43 10.80 -1.22
CA LEU A 207 17.10 10.44 -1.70
C LEU A 207 17.17 9.81 -3.09
N PHE A 208 17.95 10.38 -4.00
CA PHE A 208 18.13 9.84 -5.34
C PHE A 208 18.72 8.42 -5.32
N ILE A 209 19.74 8.18 -4.48
CA ILE A 209 20.29 6.84 -4.26
C ILE A 209 19.20 5.90 -3.74
N SER A 210 18.37 6.36 -2.79
CA SER A 210 17.26 5.56 -2.28
C SER A 210 16.26 5.20 -3.37
N TYR A 211 15.95 6.09 -4.30
CA TYR A 211 15.07 5.76 -5.44
C TYR A 211 15.67 4.69 -6.34
N ILE A 212 16.97 4.75 -6.63
CA ILE A 212 17.66 3.69 -7.38
C ILE A 212 17.54 2.35 -6.64
N LEU A 213 17.80 2.35 -5.32
CA LEU A 213 17.69 1.14 -4.50
C LEU A 213 16.26 0.59 -4.45
N ILE A 214 15.23 1.46 -4.39
CA ILE A 214 13.82 1.05 -4.47
C ILE A 214 13.55 0.33 -5.79
N VAL A 215 13.99 0.90 -6.93
CA VAL A 215 13.82 0.27 -8.25
C VAL A 215 14.51 -1.09 -8.30
N LEU A 216 15.73 -1.20 -7.77
CA LEU A 216 16.48 -2.46 -7.72
C LEU A 216 15.78 -3.51 -6.85
N LEU A 217 15.31 -3.13 -5.65
CA LEU A 217 14.61 -4.04 -4.74
C LEU A 217 13.26 -4.51 -5.28
N THR A 218 12.62 -3.68 -6.10
CA THR A 218 11.31 -3.99 -6.70
C THR A 218 11.40 -4.42 -8.16
N ALA A 219 12.61 -4.65 -8.68
CA ALA A 219 12.87 -4.94 -10.10
C ALA A 219 12.07 -6.14 -10.61
N ILE A 220 11.89 -7.16 -9.78
CA ILE A 220 11.10 -8.36 -10.12
C ILE A 220 9.63 -8.05 -10.44
N LEU A 221 9.10 -6.94 -9.91
CA LEU A 221 7.75 -6.46 -10.19
C LEU A 221 7.74 -5.39 -11.27
N THR A 222 8.67 -4.42 -11.17
CA THR A 222 8.67 -3.22 -12.01
C THR A 222 9.13 -3.51 -13.43
N ILE A 223 10.13 -4.37 -13.65
CA ILE A 223 10.60 -4.71 -14.98
C ILE A 223 9.55 -5.43 -15.82
N PRO A 224 8.90 -6.51 -15.35
CA PRO A 224 7.82 -7.16 -16.10
C PRO A 224 6.66 -6.21 -16.37
N THR A 225 6.28 -5.38 -15.38
CA THR A 225 5.19 -4.40 -15.54
C THR A 225 5.50 -3.39 -16.64
N LEU A 226 6.72 -2.82 -16.64
CA LEU A 226 7.16 -1.88 -17.67
C LEU A 226 7.21 -2.54 -19.05
N TYR A 227 7.72 -3.77 -19.14
CA TYR A 227 7.74 -4.52 -20.39
C TYR A 227 6.33 -4.69 -20.97
N ILE A 228 5.36 -5.09 -20.16
CA ILE A 228 3.97 -5.27 -20.59
C ILE A 228 3.36 -3.95 -21.07
N ILE A 229 3.57 -2.86 -20.33
CA ILE A 229 3.07 -1.52 -20.72
C ILE A 229 3.66 -1.09 -22.08
N LEU A 230 4.95 -1.30 -22.27
CA LEU A 230 5.63 -0.94 -23.53
C LEU A 230 5.19 -1.80 -24.72
N MET A 231 4.88 -3.08 -24.48
CA MET A 231 4.42 -3.97 -25.54
C MET A 231 2.95 -3.73 -25.90
N ASN A 232 2.08 -3.48 -24.92
CA ASN A 232 0.67 -3.19 -25.17
C ASN A 232 0.42 -1.79 -25.76
N GLY A 233 1.33 -0.84 -25.57
CA GLY A 233 1.27 0.48 -26.21
C GLY A 233 1.66 0.48 -27.69
N LYS A 234 2.04 -0.67 -28.26
CA LYS A 234 2.40 -0.84 -29.68
C LYS A 234 1.36 -1.58 -30.50
N SER A 235 0.25 -2.01 -29.89
CA SER A 235 -0.95 -2.57 -30.53
C SER A 235 -2.05 -1.51 -30.62
#